data_f58d82d6724692553ff716871bb7a3d1
#
_entry.id   f58d82d6724692553ff716871bb7a3d1
#
_cell.length_a   1.000
_cell.length_b   1.000
_cell.length_c   1.000
_cell.angle_alpha   90.00
_cell.angle_beta   90.00
_cell.angle_gamma   90.00
#
_symmetry.space_group_name_H-M   'P 1'
#
loop_
_entity.id
_entity.type
_entity.pdbx_description
1 polymer ?
#
loop_
_entity_poly.entity_id
_entity_poly.type
_entity_poly.pdbx_seq_one_letter_code
_entity_poly.pdbx_strand_id
1 'polypeptide(L)'
;MHLARLFIFVSLFSSVSTFSQQESYYYNFWNVQQYYLPALTGIENKHEAVVLARDQWIGLNGRPRTINVQYAQKLEKINSGIGFIYQVQKIGYSQVQKAKLSYAYHLKLGEKQLLSFGTNVGLNFLKFKADWVPPTTEPDPSLPSEKLQTNFSADFGVNYKHSNWQIGLGMTQLTNQRKTDSFTFTYARHYYLQSSYKFRFGEQMELTPRLLFQTDFVKIAATLNVQFKVNRWFQFGLAARNTEFLGANVGCYFLKKFYLGYSAQITFGPIMDLNKFYTHEAVLSFTIPN
;
A
#
# COMPACT_ATOMS: atom_id res chain seq x y z
N MET A 1 -9.77 -32.07 -33.59
CA MET A 1 -8.93 -32.56 -32.50
C MET A 1 -8.11 -31.46 -31.78
N HIS A 2 -7.74 -30.34 -32.40
CA HIS A 2 -6.93 -29.29 -31.74
C HIS A 2 -7.71 -28.39 -30.80
N LEU A 3 -8.99 -28.11 -31.05
CA LEU A 3 -9.85 -27.30 -30.17
C LEU A 3 -10.16 -27.99 -28.82
N ALA A 4 -10.34 -29.29 -28.81
CA ALA A 4 -10.59 -30.06 -27.58
C ALA A 4 -9.34 -30.08 -26.64
N ARG A 5 -8.12 -30.07 -27.21
CA ARG A 5 -6.88 -29.96 -26.41
C ARG A 5 -6.65 -28.60 -25.82
N LEU A 6 -7.11 -27.55 -26.48
CA LEU A 6 -7.06 -26.18 -25.95
C LEU A 6 -8.02 -26.00 -24.77
N PHE A 7 -9.21 -26.61 -24.83
CA PHE A 7 -10.20 -26.56 -23.74
C PHE A 7 -9.74 -27.33 -22.49
N ILE A 8 -9.02 -28.44 -22.64
CA ILE A 8 -8.47 -29.21 -21.53
C ILE A 8 -7.32 -28.46 -20.85
N PHE A 9 -6.55 -27.65 -21.59
CA PHE A 9 -5.46 -26.85 -21.01
C PHE A 9 -5.99 -25.65 -20.22
N VAL A 10 -7.14 -25.09 -20.59
CA VAL A 10 -7.80 -23.98 -19.88
C VAL A 10 -8.50 -24.45 -18.60
N SER A 11 -9.05 -25.66 -18.57
CA SER A 11 -9.73 -26.21 -17.39
C SER A 11 -8.82 -26.74 -16.28
N LEU A 12 -7.53 -26.93 -16.55
CA LEU A 12 -6.53 -27.36 -15.54
C LEU A 12 -6.04 -26.19 -14.63
N PHE A 13 -6.39 -24.94 -14.97
CA PHE A 13 -6.06 -23.75 -14.18
C PHE A 13 -7.13 -23.30 -13.19
N SER A 14 -8.25 -24.01 -13.06
CA SER A 14 -9.43 -23.53 -12.31
C SER A 14 -9.58 -24.09 -10.90
N SER A 15 -8.55 -24.64 -10.28
CA SER A 15 -8.61 -25.11 -8.88
C SER A 15 -7.48 -24.54 -8.03
N VAL A 16 -7.43 -23.21 -7.90
CA VAL A 16 -6.61 -22.58 -6.87
C VAL A 16 -7.54 -22.17 -5.73
N SER A 17 -7.48 -22.91 -4.63
CA SER A 17 -8.13 -22.52 -3.38
C SER A 17 -7.53 -21.20 -2.92
N THR A 18 -8.26 -20.11 -3.10
CA THR A 18 -7.79 -18.75 -2.86
C THR A 18 -8.06 -18.36 -1.43
N PHE A 19 -7.12 -18.57 -0.54
CA PHE A 19 -7.03 -17.82 0.70
C PHE A 19 -6.16 -16.58 0.42
N SER A 20 -6.73 -15.57 -0.19
CA SER A 20 -6.04 -14.30 -0.43
C SER A 20 -6.22 -13.39 0.77
N GLN A 21 -5.20 -13.28 1.62
CA GLN A 21 -5.09 -12.16 2.54
C GLN A 21 -4.66 -10.94 1.72
N GLN A 22 -5.58 -10.00 1.52
CA GLN A 22 -5.27 -8.75 0.85
C GLN A 22 -4.26 -7.93 1.66
N GLU A 23 -3.17 -7.52 1.02
CA GLU A 23 -2.26 -6.52 1.56
C GLU A 23 -3.01 -5.19 1.73
N SER A 24 -2.64 -4.40 2.75
CA SER A 24 -3.30 -3.13 3.02
C SER A 24 -3.18 -2.21 1.81
N TYR A 25 -4.31 -1.66 1.40
CA TYR A 25 -4.40 -0.71 0.32
C TYR A 25 -4.66 0.69 0.88
N TYR A 26 -4.01 1.71 0.29
CA TYR A 26 -4.21 3.12 0.63
C TYR A 26 -4.66 3.91 -0.59
N TYR A 27 -5.68 4.75 -0.41
CA TYR A 27 -6.08 5.72 -1.43
C TYR A 27 -4.95 6.70 -1.70
N ASN A 28 -4.35 7.24 -0.63
CA ASN A 28 -3.24 8.18 -0.70
C ASN A 28 -1.88 7.46 -0.85
N PHE A 29 -1.79 6.44 -1.72
CA PHE A 29 -0.60 5.60 -1.91
C PHE A 29 0.67 6.40 -2.23
N TRP A 30 0.54 7.57 -2.82
CA TRP A 30 1.67 8.44 -3.15
C TRP A 30 2.32 9.11 -1.93
N ASN A 31 1.66 9.14 -0.78
CA ASN A 31 2.23 9.62 0.47
C ASN A 31 2.95 8.50 1.25
N VAL A 32 2.67 7.24 0.94
CA VAL A 32 3.23 6.07 1.63
C VAL A 32 3.98 5.14 0.65
N GLN A 33 4.70 5.74 -0.30
CA GLN A 33 5.28 5.03 -1.43
C GLN A 33 6.30 3.96 -1.05
N GLN A 34 7.12 4.17 -0.02
CA GLN A 34 8.11 3.17 0.40
C GLN A 34 7.48 1.86 0.90
N TYR A 35 6.19 1.88 1.25
CA TYR A 35 5.43 0.69 1.62
C TYR A 35 5.28 -0.26 0.43
N TYR A 36 5.03 0.27 -0.76
CA TYR A 36 4.84 -0.48 -2.00
C TYR A 36 6.15 -0.68 -2.77
N LEU A 37 7.03 0.31 -2.70
CA LEU A 37 8.23 0.41 -3.52
C LEU A 37 9.41 0.90 -2.68
N PRO A 38 10.14 0.01 -2.03
CA PRO A 38 11.28 0.35 -1.16
C PRO A 38 12.34 1.23 -1.84
N ALA A 39 12.50 1.11 -3.16
CA ALA A 39 13.43 1.93 -3.96
C ALA A 39 13.18 3.44 -3.89
N LEU A 40 12.01 3.87 -3.36
CA LEU A 40 11.67 5.28 -3.19
C LEU A 40 12.09 5.86 -1.83
N THR A 41 12.67 5.05 -0.95
CA THR A 41 13.14 5.50 0.36
C THR A 41 14.22 6.58 0.22
N GLY A 42 13.94 7.80 0.73
CA GLY A 42 14.89 8.92 0.71
C GLY A 42 15.21 9.50 -0.68
N ILE A 43 14.37 9.27 -1.68
CA ILE A 43 14.62 9.72 -3.07
C ILE A 43 14.33 11.21 -3.28
N GLU A 44 13.29 11.74 -2.66
CA GLU A 44 12.78 13.10 -2.95
C GLU A 44 13.27 14.13 -1.92
N ASN A 45 13.19 13.83 -0.64
CA ASN A 45 13.39 14.77 0.44
C ASN A 45 14.58 14.37 1.32
N LYS A 46 15.24 15.36 1.93
CA LYS A 46 16.29 15.11 2.92
C LYS A 46 15.73 14.36 4.13
N HIS A 47 14.57 14.79 4.61
CA HIS A 47 13.79 14.07 5.62
C HIS A 47 12.32 14.07 5.21
N GLU A 48 11.65 12.95 5.42
CA GLU A 48 10.22 12.80 5.20
C GLU A 48 9.63 11.93 6.29
N ALA A 49 8.58 12.42 6.96
CA ALA A 49 7.80 11.66 7.91
C ALA A 49 6.33 11.73 7.50
N VAL A 50 5.64 10.60 7.53
CA VAL A 50 4.23 10.49 7.14
C VAL A 50 3.48 9.68 8.17
N VAL A 51 2.31 10.16 8.55
CA VAL A 51 1.31 9.42 9.30
C VAL A 51 0.05 9.37 8.46
N LEU A 52 -0.46 8.18 8.18
CA LEU A 52 -1.70 7.96 7.46
C LEU A 52 -2.63 7.12 8.32
N ALA A 53 -3.86 7.60 8.52
CA ALA A 53 -4.93 6.88 9.18
C ALA A 53 -6.04 6.57 8.17
N ARG A 54 -6.50 5.33 8.14
CA ARG A 54 -7.58 4.85 7.26
C ARG A 54 -8.66 4.16 8.10
N ASP A 55 -9.91 4.58 7.91
CA ASP A 55 -11.10 3.93 8.45
C ASP A 55 -11.97 3.46 7.27
N GLN A 56 -12.00 2.16 7.03
CA GLN A 56 -12.62 1.56 5.85
C GLN A 56 -13.99 1.00 6.19
N TRP A 57 -14.98 1.24 5.32
CA TRP A 57 -16.36 0.74 5.44
C TRP A 57 -17.04 1.20 6.74
N ILE A 58 -17.06 2.51 6.94
CA ILE A 58 -17.68 3.11 8.12
C ILE A 58 -19.14 2.68 8.23
N GLY A 59 -19.52 2.22 9.43
CA GLY A 59 -20.84 1.62 9.70
C GLY A 59 -20.81 0.10 9.84
N LEU A 60 -19.76 -0.59 9.32
CA LEU A 60 -19.59 -2.02 9.49
C LEU A 60 -18.92 -2.34 10.82
N ASN A 61 -19.53 -3.25 11.61
CA ASN A 61 -18.91 -3.76 12.83
C ASN A 61 -17.63 -4.56 12.47
N GLY A 62 -16.54 -4.34 13.21
CA GLY A 62 -15.26 -4.99 12.91
C GLY A 62 -14.56 -4.46 11.67
N ARG A 63 -14.96 -3.31 11.14
CA ARG A 63 -14.37 -2.69 9.94
C ARG A 63 -12.86 -2.53 10.01
N PRO A 64 -12.17 -2.58 8.86
CA PRO A 64 -10.72 -2.38 8.82
C PRO A 64 -10.33 -0.95 9.22
N ARG A 65 -9.43 -0.85 10.20
CA ARG A 65 -8.78 0.40 10.60
C ARG A 65 -7.29 0.23 10.50
N THR A 66 -6.64 1.17 9.82
CA THR A 66 -5.20 1.09 9.58
C THR A 66 -4.54 2.41 9.95
N ILE A 67 -3.42 2.33 10.67
CA ILE A 67 -2.49 3.45 10.87
C ILE A 67 -1.17 3.03 10.25
N ASN A 68 -0.60 3.90 9.44
CA ASN A 68 0.70 3.71 8.82
C ASN A 68 1.58 4.92 9.17
N VAL A 69 2.76 4.65 9.69
CA VAL A 69 3.78 5.65 10.01
C VAL A 69 5.02 5.30 9.19
N GLN A 70 5.54 6.27 8.46
CA GLN A 70 6.76 6.13 7.68
C GLN A 70 7.71 7.27 7.98
N TYR A 71 8.97 6.94 7.94
CA TYR A 71 10.05 7.91 7.94
C TYR A 71 11.08 7.51 6.89
N ALA A 72 11.60 8.50 6.19
CA ALA A 72 12.69 8.33 5.26
C ALA A 72 13.69 9.47 5.39
N GLN A 73 14.96 9.14 5.23
CA GLN A 73 16.06 10.10 5.23
C GLN A 73 16.98 9.81 4.05
N LYS A 74 17.33 10.84 3.32
CA LYS A 74 18.36 10.80 2.28
C LYS A 74 19.75 10.88 2.87
N LEU A 75 20.64 10.01 2.44
CA LEU A 75 22.05 9.99 2.78
C LEU A 75 22.86 10.43 1.55
N GLU A 76 23.01 11.75 1.38
CA GLU A 76 23.59 12.36 0.16
C GLU A 76 24.99 11.86 -0.15
N LYS A 77 25.84 11.73 0.89
CA LYS A 77 27.24 11.33 0.76
C LYS A 77 27.45 9.96 0.11
N ILE A 78 26.50 9.07 0.28
CA ILE A 78 26.57 7.68 -0.22
C ILE A 78 25.47 7.37 -1.25
N ASN A 79 24.77 8.39 -1.74
CA ASN A 79 23.66 8.25 -2.69
C ASN A 79 22.63 7.21 -2.26
N SER A 80 22.24 7.21 -1.01
CA SER A 80 21.36 6.21 -0.43
C SER A 80 20.22 6.85 0.35
N GLY A 81 19.23 6.06 0.69
CA GLY A 81 18.15 6.40 1.60
C GLY A 81 17.97 5.33 2.67
N ILE A 82 17.66 5.75 3.87
CA ILE A 82 17.25 4.86 4.96
C ILE A 82 15.85 5.25 5.42
N GLY A 83 15.11 4.30 5.94
CA GLY A 83 13.76 4.58 6.40
C GLY A 83 13.22 3.53 7.37
N PHE A 84 12.03 3.83 7.84
CA PHE A 84 11.30 2.99 8.77
C PHE A 84 9.82 3.01 8.38
N ILE A 85 9.17 1.86 8.49
CA ILE A 85 7.72 1.69 8.29
C ILE A 85 7.16 0.99 9.53
N TYR A 86 6.12 1.58 10.11
CA TYR A 86 5.31 0.93 11.12
C TYR A 86 3.84 1.01 10.74
N GLN A 87 3.17 -0.13 10.72
CA GLN A 87 1.76 -0.23 10.39
C GLN A 87 1.03 -1.05 11.44
N VAL A 88 -0.13 -0.57 11.83
CA VAL A 88 -1.11 -1.34 12.62
C VAL A 88 -2.40 -1.41 11.85
N GLN A 89 -2.92 -2.61 11.64
CA GLN A 89 -4.23 -2.84 11.03
C GLN A 89 -5.07 -3.72 11.93
N LYS A 90 -6.31 -3.32 12.17
CA LYS A 90 -7.32 -4.11 12.89
C LYS A 90 -8.44 -4.45 11.93
N ILE A 91 -8.83 -5.72 11.87
CA ILE A 91 -9.96 -6.22 11.08
C ILE A 91 -10.68 -7.26 11.92
N GLY A 92 -11.91 -6.97 12.32
CA GLY A 92 -12.64 -7.84 13.24
C GLY A 92 -11.84 -8.10 14.51
N TYR A 93 -11.59 -9.36 14.80
CA TYR A 93 -10.82 -9.83 15.96
C TYR A 93 -9.30 -9.92 15.69
N SER A 94 -8.89 -9.69 14.45
CA SER A 94 -7.49 -9.78 14.05
C SER A 94 -6.80 -8.42 14.12
N GLN A 95 -5.58 -8.40 14.62
CA GLN A 95 -4.69 -7.24 14.57
C GLN A 95 -3.35 -7.66 13.95
N VAL A 96 -2.97 -6.96 12.89
CA VAL A 96 -1.66 -7.12 12.25
C VAL A 96 -0.84 -5.88 12.53
N GLN A 97 0.41 -6.08 12.98
CA GLN A 97 1.40 -5.03 13.08
C GLN A 97 2.58 -5.39 12.19
N LYS A 98 3.11 -4.41 11.47
CA LYS A 98 4.29 -4.56 10.62
C LYS A 98 5.30 -3.51 11.03
N ALA A 99 6.52 -3.94 11.31
CA ALA A 99 7.65 -3.06 11.58
C ALA A 99 8.78 -3.42 10.63
N LYS A 100 9.19 -2.48 9.77
CA LYS A 100 10.19 -2.71 8.73
C LYS A 100 11.21 -1.58 8.71
N LEU A 101 12.47 -1.91 8.48
CA LEU A 101 13.53 -0.99 8.11
C LEU A 101 13.67 -0.98 6.60
N SER A 102 13.92 0.19 6.05
CA SER A 102 14.05 0.42 4.61
C SER A 102 15.46 0.91 4.29
N TYR A 103 16.00 0.41 3.19
CA TYR A 103 17.25 0.91 2.60
C TYR A 103 17.07 1.01 1.08
N ALA A 104 17.58 2.10 0.49
CA ALA A 104 17.62 2.25 -0.96
C ALA A 104 18.98 2.82 -1.40
N TYR A 105 19.46 2.36 -2.54
CA TYR A 105 20.61 2.92 -3.24
C TYR A 105 20.16 3.63 -4.52
N HIS A 106 20.66 4.83 -4.75
CA HIS A 106 20.26 5.72 -5.84
C HIS A 106 21.42 5.94 -6.80
N LEU A 107 21.43 5.21 -7.92
CA LEU A 107 22.43 5.31 -8.96
C LEU A 107 22.09 6.45 -9.93
N LYS A 108 22.89 7.48 -9.97
CA LYS A 108 22.76 8.57 -10.94
C LYS A 108 23.33 8.10 -12.28
N LEU A 109 22.48 7.97 -13.31
CA LEU A 109 22.87 7.59 -14.67
C LEU A 109 23.18 8.82 -15.56
N GLY A 110 22.78 10.00 -15.11
CA GLY A 110 22.94 11.27 -15.78
C GLY A 110 22.31 12.41 -14.97
N GLU A 111 22.33 13.63 -15.50
CA GLU A 111 21.81 14.81 -14.78
C GLU A 111 20.33 14.68 -14.38
N LYS A 112 19.52 14.03 -15.20
CA LYS A 112 18.07 13.90 -15.01
C LYS A 112 17.61 12.45 -14.85
N GLN A 113 18.55 11.50 -14.76
CA GLN A 113 18.25 10.07 -14.73
C GLN A 113 18.72 9.44 -13.41
N LEU A 114 17.82 8.77 -12.73
CA LEU A 114 18.09 8.10 -11.46
C LEU A 114 17.50 6.69 -11.49
N LEU A 115 18.33 5.70 -11.28
CA LEU A 115 17.93 4.32 -11.09
C LEU A 115 18.10 3.98 -9.61
N SER A 116 17.06 3.46 -8.98
CA SER A 116 17.09 3.16 -7.55
C SER A 116 16.72 1.72 -7.30
N PHE A 117 17.42 1.11 -6.35
CA PHE A 117 17.15 -0.24 -5.84
C PHE A 117 16.87 -0.13 -4.36
N GLY A 118 15.89 -0.85 -3.85
CA GLY A 118 15.56 -0.76 -2.43
C GLY A 118 15.02 -2.06 -1.86
N THR A 119 15.16 -2.19 -0.55
CA THR A 119 14.63 -3.31 0.22
C THR A 119 14.01 -2.82 1.52
N ASN A 120 12.94 -3.49 1.95
CA ASN A 120 12.45 -3.42 3.31
C ASN A 120 12.69 -4.78 3.98
N VAL A 121 13.13 -4.77 5.21
CA VAL A 121 13.26 -5.98 6.04
C VAL A 121 12.64 -5.73 7.41
N GLY A 122 11.95 -6.74 7.94
CA GLY A 122 11.28 -6.57 9.23
C GLY A 122 10.42 -7.73 9.65
N LEU A 123 9.48 -7.45 10.54
CA LEU A 123 8.62 -8.45 11.16
C LEU A 123 7.16 -8.04 11.00
N ASN A 124 6.32 -9.05 10.79
CA ASN A 124 4.87 -8.96 10.86
C ASN A 124 4.41 -9.73 12.09
N PHE A 125 3.65 -9.07 12.95
CA PHE A 125 3.04 -9.66 14.15
C PHE A 125 1.54 -9.76 13.91
N LEU A 126 1.00 -10.95 13.92
CA LEU A 126 -0.42 -11.20 13.88
C LEU A 126 -0.89 -11.58 15.27
N LYS A 127 -1.85 -10.85 15.78
CA LYS A 127 -2.58 -11.19 17.01
C LYS A 127 -4.03 -11.44 16.66
N PHE A 128 -4.52 -12.63 17.00
CA PHE A 128 -5.94 -12.95 16.99
C PHE A 128 -6.44 -12.87 18.42
N LYS A 129 -7.53 -12.12 18.66
CA LYS A 129 -8.11 -11.95 20.00
C LYS A 129 -9.16 -13.01 20.26
N ALA A 130 -9.15 -13.54 21.49
CA ALA A 130 -10.12 -14.51 21.98
C ALA A 130 -11.49 -13.90 22.39
N ASP A 131 -11.68 -12.59 22.29
CA ASP A 131 -12.93 -11.90 22.69
C ASP A 131 -14.13 -12.24 21.78
N TRP A 132 -13.95 -13.21 20.88
CA TRP A 132 -15.04 -13.72 20.08
C TRP A 132 -15.93 -14.61 20.94
N VAL A 133 -17.15 -14.16 21.15
CA VAL A 133 -18.18 -14.96 21.82
C VAL A 133 -18.93 -15.74 20.75
N PRO A 134 -18.87 -17.07 20.74
CA PRO A 134 -19.62 -17.86 19.78
C PRO A 134 -21.13 -17.60 19.96
N PRO A 135 -21.91 -17.58 18.86
CA PRO A 135 -23.36 -17.43 18.94
C PRO A 135 -24.04 -18.63 19.62
N THR A 136 -23.31 -19.71 19.84
CA THR A 136 -23.72 -20.90 20.56
C THR A 136 -22.92 -21.05 21.85
N THR A 137 -23.52 -21.64 22.89
CA THR A 137 -22.93 -21.85 24.22
C THR A 137 -21.76 -22.83 24.24
N GLU A 138 -21.51 -23.54 23.15
CA GLU A 138 -20.39 -24.48 23.02
C GLU A 138 -19.20 -23.82 22.33
N PRO A 139 -17.98 -23.91 22.89
CA PRO A 139 -16.79 -23.43 22.23
C PRO A 139 -16.57 -24.21 20.94
N ASP A 140 -16.46 -23.49 19.81
CA ASP A 140 -16.09 -24.09 18.52
C ASP A 140 -14.62 -24.51 18.56
N PRO A 141 -14.29 -25.80 18.57
CA PRO A 141 -12.90 -26.24 18.62
C PRO A 141 -12.10 -25.91 17.37
N SER A 142 -12.77 -25.49 16.29
CA SER A 142 -12.13 -25.03 15.05
C SER A 142 -11.63 -23.59 15.12
N LEU A 143 -12.05 -22.81 16.12
CA LEU A 143 -11.62 -21.44 16.29
C LEU A 143 -10.45 -21.37 17.28
N PRO A 144 -9.35 -20.68 16.90
CA PRO A 144 -8.23 -20.55 17.80
C PRO A 144 -8.63 -19.70 19.01
N SER A 145 -8.32 -20.19 20.21
CA SER A 145 -8.07 -19.32 21.35
C SER A 145 -7.00 -18.28 20.97
N GLU A 146 -6.77 -17.27 21.76
CA GLU A 146 -5.78 -16.22 21.44
C GLU A 146 -4.50 -16.79 20.77
N LYS A 147 -4.19 -16.34 19.53
CA LYS A 147 -3.00 -16.77 18.79
C LYS A 147 -2.13 -15.58 18.46
N LEU A 148 -0.84 -15.72 18.74
CA LEU A 148 0.20 -14.78 18.33
C LEU A 148 1.12 -15.45 17.32
N GLN A 149 1.33 -14.81 16.18
CA GLN A 149 2.23 -15.29 15.14
C GLN A 149 3.17 -14.17 14.72
N THR A 150 4.47 -14.47 14.67
CA THR A 150 5.49 -13.54 14.18
C THR A 150 6.11 -14.10 12.92
N ASN A 151 6.20 -13.25 11.89
CA ASN A 151 6.70 -13.63 10.57
C ASN A 151 7.76 -12.64 10.12
N PHE A 152 8.91 -13.15 9.67
CA PHE A 152 9.91 -12.33 8.98
C PHE A 152 9.38 -11.93 7.60
N SER A 153 9.64 -10.68 7.21
CA SER A 153 9.19 -10.10 5.95
C SER A 153 10.33 -9.36 5.27
N ALA A 154 10.47 -9.60 3.98
CA ALA A 154 11.38 -8.85 3.13
C ALA A 154 10.63 -8.40 1.88
N ASP A 155 10.93 -7.18 1.41
CA ASP A 155 10.38 -6.60 0.19
C ASP A 155 11.55 -6.12 -0.67
N PHE A 156 11.33 -6.01 -1.98
CA PHE A 156 12.30 -5.49 -2.92
C PHE A 156 11.64 -4.58 -3.93
N GLY A 157 12.38 -3.59 -4.45
CA GLY A 157 11.88 -2.71 -5.49
C GLY A 157 12.99 -2.09 -6.33
N VAL A 158 12.61 -1.72 -7.55
CA VAL A 158 13.43 -0.97 -8.50
C VAL A 158 12.62 0.21 -9.00
N ASN A 159 13.24 1.38 -9.09
CA ASN A 159 12.59 2.59 -9.60
C ASN A 159 13.51 3.32 -10.56
N TYR A 160 12.96 3.75 -11.69
CA TYR A 160 13.62 4.62 -12.64
C TYR A 160 12.89 5.95 -12.71
N LYS A 161 13.63 7.03 -12.57
CA LYS A 161 13.14 8.41 -12.68
C LYS A 161 13.92 9.12 -13.78
N HIS A 162 13.19 9.73 -14.70
CA HIS A 162 13.75 10.59 -15.74
C HIS A 162 12.99 11.91 -15.79
N SER A 163 13.63 12.99 -15.31
CA SER A 163 13.00 14.32 -15.26
C SER A 163 11.67 14.29 -14.47
N ASN A 164 10.56 14.44 -15.17
CA ASN A 164 9.21 14.46 -14.58
C ASN A 164 8.53 13.08 -14.56
N TRP A 165 9.10 12.08 -15.20
CA TRP A 165 8.54 10.73 -15.27
C TRP A 165 9.21 9.82 -14.27
N GLN A 166 8.43 8.97 -13.64
CA GLN A 166 8.86 7.95 -12.70
C GLN A 166 8.10 6.68 -12.96
N ILE A 167 8.82 5.55 -12.98
CA ILE A 167 8.26 4.21 -13.05
C ILE A 167 9.01 3.29 -12.10
N GLY A 168 8.28 2.42 -11.40
CA GLY A 168 8.89 1.51 -10.46
C GLY A 168 8.14 0.19 -10.36
N LEU A 169 8.90 -0.85 -10.05
CA LEU A 169 8.45 -2.20 -9.79
C LEU A 169 8.77 -2.57 -8.35
N GLY A 170 7.78 -3.08 -7.62
CA GLY A 170 7.92 -3.53 -6.25
C GLY A 170 7.39 -4.93 -6.06
N MET A 171 7.96 -5.64 -5.10
CA MET A 171 7.48 -6.94 -4.65
C MET A 171 7.55 -6.98 -3.12
N THR A 172 6.43 -7.32 -2.48
CA THR A 172 6.35 -7.44 -1.02
C THR A 172 6.16 -8.89 -0.60
N GLN A 173 6.52 -9.19 0.64
CA GLN A 173 6.38 -10.52 1.24
C GLN A 173 7.18 -11.60 0.47
N LEU A 174 8.46 -11.31 0.17
CA LEU A 174 9.39 -12.24 -0.52
C LEU A 174 9.55 -13.55 0.22
N THR A 175 9.51 -13.49 1.55
CA THR A 175 9.68 -14.65 2.41
C THR A 175 8.38 -15.45 2.46
N ASN A 176 8.36 -16.60 1.77
CA ASN A 176 7.29 -17.56 1.90
C ASN A 176 7.44 -18.30 3.23
N GLN A 177 6.41 -18.23 4.05
CA GLN A 177 6.36 -19.07 5.25
C GLN A 177 5.63 -20.35 4.94
N ARG A 178 6.22 -21.49 5.34
CA ARG A 178 5.54 -22.77 5.27
C ARG A 178 4.41 -22.81 6.30
N LYS A 179 3.26 -23.32 5.91
CA LYS A 179 2.20 -23.67 6.85
C LYS A 179 2.74 -24.73 7.80
N THR A 180 2.78 -24.42 9.08
CA THR A 180 3.19 -25.38 10.13
C THR A 180 1.99 -26.06 10.77
N ASP A 181 0.83 -25.42 10.71
CA ASP A 181 -0.43 -25.98 11.19
C ASP A 181 -1.62 -25.39 10.40
N SER A 182 -2.83 -25.87 10.66
CA SER A 182 -4.07 -25.43 9.99
C SER A 182 -4.41 -23.95 10.23
N PHE A 183 -3.81 -23.32 11.23
CA PHE A 183 -4.04 -21.92 11.62
C PHE A 183 -2.87 -20.99 11.31
N THR A 184 -1.87 -21.44 10.56
CA THR A 184 -0.75 -20.59 10.17
C THR A 184 -1.19 -19.63 9.08
N PHE A 185 -1.14 -18.33 9.36
CA PHE A 185 -1.38 -17.31 8.37
C PHE A 185 -0.16 -17.11 7.49
N THR A 186 -0.35 -17.30 6.19
CA THR A 186 0.68 -17.05 5.19
C THR A 186 0.35 -15.77 4.43
N TYR A 187 1.30 -14.85 4.37
CA TYR A 187 1.11 -13.63 3.58
C TYR A 187 1.37 -13.92 2.09
N ALA A 188 0.43 -13.55 1.23
CA ALA A 188 0.60 -13.63 -0.21
C ALA A 188 1.66 -12.62 -0.67
N ARG A 189 2.47 -12.99 -1.68
CA ARG A 189 3.33 -12.04 -2.37
C ARG A 189 2.48 -11.11 -3.20
N HIS A 190 2.84 -9.83 -3.16
CA HIS A 190 2.20 -8.82 -4.01
C HIS A 190 3.24 -8.15 -4.88
N TYR A 191 2.87 -7.94 -6.13
CA TYR A 191 3.66 -7.28 -7.15
C TYR A 191 3.00 -5.95 -7.49
N TYR A 192 3.82 -4.92 -7.59
CA TYR A 192 3.39 -3.55 -7.84
C TYR A 192 4.10 -2.98 -9.04
N LEU A 193 3.35 -2.33 -9.91
CA LEU A 193 3.88 -1.41 -10.91
C LEU A 193 3.32 -0.03 -10.60
N GLN A 194 4.19 0.93 -10.37
CA GLN A 194 3.82 2.31 -10.12
C GLN A 194 4.39 3.20 -11.21
N SER A 195 3.58 4.12 -11.75
CA SER A 195 4.06 5.13 -12.70
C SER A 195 3.42 6.47 -12.40
N SER A 196 4.15 7.54 -12.66
CA SER A 196 3.64 8.91 -12.53
C SER A 196 4.36 9.86 -13.48
N TYR A 197 3.66 10.92 -13.87
CA TYR A 197 4.22 12.00 -14.66
C TYR A 197 3.79 13.35 -14.08
N LYS A 198 4.73 14.31 -13.96
CA LYS A 198 4.47 15.65 -13.45
C LYS A 198 4.41 16.64 -14.59
N PHE A 199 3.22 17.13 -14.91
CA PHE A 199 3.01 18.27 -15.81
C PHE A 199 3.07 19.55 -15.00
N ARG A 200 3.91 20.50 -15.40
CA ARG A 200 3.99 21.82 -14.76
C ARG A 200 3.50 22.89 -15.71
N PHE A 201 2.54 23.67 -15.23
CA PHE A 201 1.96 24.79 -15.96
C PHE A 201 2.36 26.09 -15.24
N GLY A 202 3.48 26.66 -15.69
CA GLY A 202 4.14 27.75 -14.99
C GLY A 202 4.67 27.33 -13.61
N GLU A 203 4.75 28.28 -12.68
CA GLU A 203 5.26 28.03 -11.32
C GLU A 203 4.16 27.64 -10.32
N GLN A 204 2.91 27.84 -10.69
CA GLN A 204 1.79 27.81 -9.76
C GLN A 204 0.93 26.54 -9.86
N MET A 205 0.98 25.81 -10.97
CA MET A 205 0.11 24.68 -11.20
C MET A 205 0.88 23.43 -11.58
N GLU A 206 0.57 22.32 -10.92
CA GLU A 206 1.10 21.00 -11.25
C GLU A 206 -0.05 20.01 -11.37
N LEU A 207 -0.06 19.23 -12.45
CA LEU A 207 -0.96 18.09 -12.65
C LEU A 207 -0.10 16.82 -12.62
N THR A 208 -0.49 15.88 -11.77
CA THR A 208 0.25 14.63 -11.63
C THR A 208 -0.69 13.43 -11.74
N PRO A 209 -0.87 12.83 -12.93
CA PRO A 209 -1.45 11.51 -13.06
C PRO A 209 -0.52 10.45 -12.46
N ARG A 210 -1.10 9.47 -11.76
CA ARG A 210 -0.41 8.33 -11.15
C ARG A 210 -1.19 7.06 -11.42
N LEU A 211 -0.46 6.01 -11.73
CA LEU A 211 -0.99 4.66 -11.87
C LEU A 211 -0.32 3.77 -10.82
N LEU A 212 -1.13 3.00 -10.09
CA LEU A 212 -0.67 1.90 -9.26
C LEU A 212 -1.38 0.63 -9.70
N PHE A 213 -0.62 -0.30 -10.27
CA PHE A 213 -1.08 -1.64 -10.57
C PHE A 213 -0.57 -2.60 -9.49
N GLN A 214 -1.45 -3.46 -9.01
CA GLN A 214 -1.17 -4.42 -7.94
C GLN A 214 -1.72 -5.79 -8.29
N THR A 215 -0.96 -6.83 -8.05
CA THR A 215 -1.42 -8.22 -8.24
C THR A 215 -0.72 -9.18 -7.29
N ASP A 216 -1.43 -10.22 -6.89
CA ASP A 216 -0.91 -11.43 -6.26
C ASP A 216 -1.02 -12.65 -7.20
N PHE A 217 -1.25 -12.40 -8.51
CA PHE A 217 -1.59 -13.33 -9.57
C PHE A 217 -2.98 -14.00 -9.44
N VAL A 218 -3.71 -13.74 -8.37
CA VAL A 218 -5.11 -14.18 -8.19
C VAL A 218 -6.06 -13.03 -8.50
N LYS A 219 -5.74 -11.84 -7.99
CA LYS A 219 -6.50 -10.62 -8.19
C LYS A 219 -5.62 -9.53 -8.80
N ILE A 220 -6.20 -8.80 -9.74
CA ILE A 220 -5.58 -7.63 -10.35
C ILE A 220 -6.32 -6.39 -9.90
N ALA A 221 -5.59 -5.41 -9.40
CA ALA A 221 -6.12 -4.11 -9.04
C ALA A 221 -5.31 -3.00 -9.70
N ALA A 222 -5.99 -2.11 -10.41
CA ALA A 222 -5.40 -0.93 -11.04
C ALA A 222 -6.06 0.33 -10.48
N THR A 223 -5.26 1.22 -9.93
CA THR A 223 -5.70 2.51 -9.39
C THR A 223 -5.12 3.62 -10.22
N LEU A 224 -6.00 4.43 -10.82
CA LEU A 224 -5.63 5.69 -11.47
C LEU A 224 -5.94 6.83 -10.49
N ASN A 225 -4.97 7.70 -10.27
CA ASN A 225 -5.13 8.94 -9.51
C ASN A 225 -4.68 10.11 -10.35
N VAL A 226 -5.44 11.20 -10.33
CA VAL A 226 -5.10 12.46 -10.98
C VAL A 226 -5.15 13.56 -9.94
N GLN A 227 -4.01 14.21 -9.72
CA GLN A 227 -3.87 15.27 -8.73
C GLN A 227 -3.52 16.59 -9.36
N PHE A 228 -4.16 17.63 -8.86
CA PHE A 228 -3.87 19.03 -9.12
C PHE A 228 -3.29 19.67 -7.87
N LYS A 229 -2.14 20.32 -8.02
CA LYS A 229 -1.54 21.17 -7.00
C LYS A 229 -1.57 22.62 -7.49
N VAL A 230 -2.10 23.52 -6.68
CA VAL A 230 -2.30 24.94 -7.02
C VAL A 230 -1.61 25.81 -6.00
N ASN A 231 -0.89 26.85 -6.48
CA ASN A 231 -0.20 27.86 -5.69
C ASN A 231 0.72 27.30 -4.58
N ARG A 232 1.23 26.09 -4.75
CA ARG A 232 2.04 25.37 -3.75
C ARG A 232 1.34 25.11 -2.40
N TRP A 233 0.08 25.56 -2.23
CA TRP A 233 -0.66 25.47 -0.98
C TRP A 233 -1.75 24.42 -0.97
N PHE A 234 -2.47 24.28 -2.08
CA PHE A 234 -3.61 23.40 -2.18
C PHE A 234 -3.35 22.24 -3.13
N GLN A 235 -3.87 21.10 -2.77
CA GLN A 235 -3.88 19.91 -3.58
C GLN A 235 -5.27 19.29 -3.53
N PHE A 236 -5.79 18.91 -4.69
CA PHE A 236 -7.03 18.15 -4.80
C PHE A 236 -6.88 17.13 -5.92
N GLY A 237 -7.68 16.09 -5.88
CA GLY A 237 -7.60 15.07 -6.89
C GLY A 237 -8.72 14.06 -6.81
N LEU A 238 -8.77 13.23 -7.85
CA LEU A 238 -9.69 12.12 -7.98
C LEU A 238 -8.90 10.83 -8.16
N ALA A 239 -9.43 9.72 -7.67
CA ALA A 239 -8.90 8.41 -7.97
C ALA A 239 -10.02 7.41 -8.18
N ALA A 240 -9.78 6.48 -9.08
CA ALA A 240 -10.63 5.33 -9.32
C ALA A 240 -9.79 4.06 -9.29
N ARG A 241 -10.34 3.00 -8.72
CA ARG A 241 -9.77 1.66 -8.75
C ARG A 241 -10.79 0.73 -9.40
N ASN A 242 -10.32 -0.09 -10.34
CA ASN A 242 -11.19 -0.97 -11.08
C ASN A 242 -12.13 -1.76 -10.15
N THR A 243 -13.44 -1.64 -10.38
CA THR A 243 -14.53 -2.35 -9.68
C THR A 243 -14.58 -2.22 -8.15
N GLU A 244 -13.75 -1.36 -7.53
CA GLU A 244 -13.68 -1.27 -6.07
C GLU A 244 -14.14 0.08 -5.51
N PHE A 245 -13.64 1.20 -6.05
CA PHE A 245 -14.02 2.52 -5.54
C PHE A 245 -13.81 3.65 -6.54
N LEU A 246 -14.52 4.74 -6.27
CA LEU A 246 -14.26 6.10 -6.75
C LEU A 246 -14.05 7.00 -5.53
N GLY A 247 -13.09 7.89 -5.57
CA GLY A 247 -12.81 8.77 -4.45
C GLY A 247 -12.24 10.10 -4.86
N ALA A 248 -12.32 11.04 -3.92
CA ALA A 248 -11.75 12.37 -4.03
C ALA A 248 -10.86 12.68 -2.83
N ASN A 249 -9.88 13.54 -3.04
CA ASN A 249 -9.02 14.04 -1.97
C ASN A 249 -8.82 15.54 -2.06
N VAL A 250 -8.60 16.13 -0.90
CA VAL A 250 -8.16 17.52 -0.74
C VAL A 250 -7.01 17.57 0.26
N GLY A 251 -6.16 18.56 0.14
CA GLY A 251 -5.08 18.76 1.09
C GLY A 251 -4.47 20.14 1.00
N CYS A 252 -3.77 20.52 2.03
CA CYS A 252 -3.08 21.79 2.11
C CYS A 252 -1.64 21.62 2.62
N TYR A 253 -0.76 22.46 2.08
CA TYR A 253 0.62 22.61 2.54
C TYR A 253 0.72 23.85 3.42
N PHE A 254 1.35 23.72 4.57
CA PHE A 254 1.54 24.85 5.49
C PHE A 254 2.96 24.84 6.08
N LEU A 255 3.42 26.01 6.48
CA LEU A 255 4.79 26.24 6.98
C LEU A 255 5.88 25.69 6.03
N LYS A 256 5.61 25.54 4.72
CA LYS A 256 6.50 25.00 3.68
C LYS A 256 7.02 23.57 3.94
N LYS A 257 6.64 22.94 5.04
CA LYS A 257 7.16 21.63 5.48
C LYS A 257 6.07 20.62 5.76
N PHE A 258 4.86 21.06 6.06
CA PHE A 258 3.78 20.17 6.46
C PHE A 258 2.73 20.05 5.35
N TYR A 259 2.17 18.88 5.22
CA TYR A 259 1.00 18.61 4.39
C TYR A 259 -0.05 17.90 5.22
N LEU A 260 -1.28 18.40 5.17
CA LEU A 260 -2.46 17.76 5.71
C LEU A 260 -3.40 17.42 4.56
N GLY A 261 -3.73 16.14 4.42
CA GLY A 261 -4.61 15.64 3.38
C GLY A 261 -5.76 14.81 3.96
N TYR A 262 -6.88 14.86 3.26
CA TYR A 262 -8.05 14.05 3.54
C TYR A 262 -8.62 13.49 2.26
N SER A 263 -9.08 12.24 2.30
CA SER A 263 -9.78 11.61 1.18
C SER A 263 -11.02 10.86 1.64
N ALA A 264 -12.02 10.85 0.78
CA ALA A 264 -13.24 10.09 0.93
C ALA A 264 -13.44 9.22 -0.32
N GLN A 265 -13.90 7.99 -0.11
CA GLN A 265 -14.12 7.00 -1.16
C GLN A 265 -15.51 6.40 -1.02
N ILE A 266 -16.17 6.23 -2.15
CA ILE A 266 -17.38 5.43 -2.29
C ILE A 266 -16.95 4.07 -2.83
N THR A 267 -17.27 3.02 -2.11
CA THR A 267 -16.94 1.64 -2.49
C THR A 267 -18.00 1.08 -3.44
N PHE A 268 -17.59 0.26 -4.40
CA PHE A 268 -18.46 -0.49 -5.31
C PHE A 268 -18.24 -2.00 -5.10
N GLY A 269 -19.07 -2.82 -5.73
CA GLY A 269 -18.96 -4.28 -5.69
C GLY A 269 -19.89 -4.92 -4.65
N PRO A 270 -19.76 -6.23 -4.40
CA PRO A 270 -20.73 -7.03 -3.63
C PRO A 270 -20.99 -6.53 -2.20
N ILE A 271 -20.04 -5.81 -1.60
CA ILE A 271 -20.22 -5.24 -0.25
C ILE A 271 -21.30 -4.14 -0.22
N MET A 272 -21.60 -3.54 -1.36
CA MET A 272 -22.65 -2.51 -1.50
C MET A 272 -24.05 -3.09 -1.39
N ASP A 273 -24.21 -4.39 -1.66
CA ASP A 273 -25.51 -5.10 -1.51
C ASP A 273 -25.91 -5.18 -0.04
N LEU A 274 -24.93 -5.07 0.88
CA LEU A 274 -25.17 -5.07 2.32
C LEU A 274 -25.52 -3.67 2.86
N ASN A 275 -24.83 -2.64 2.40
CA ASN A 275 -25.05 -1.22 2.75
C ASN A 275 -24.09 -0.31 1.96
N LYS A 276 -24.40 1.02 1.91
CA LYS A 276 -23.48 2.02 1.34
C LYS A 276 -22.39 2.36 2.35
N PHE A 277 -21.22 1.77 2.17
CA PHE A 277 -20.09 2.02 3.04
C PHE A 277 -19.13 3.05 2.42
N TYR A 278 -18.72 4.00 3.24
CA TYR A 278 -17.71 4.98 2.89
C TYR A 278 -16.38 4.63 3.55
N THR A 279 -15.30 5.02 2.91
CA THR A 279 -13.94 4.87 3.45
C THR A 279 -13.29 6.24 3.50
N HIS A 280 -12.63 6.54 4.60
CA HIS A 280 -11.94 7.81 4.81
C HIS A 280 -10.47 7.57 5.10
N GLU A 281 -9.62 8.47 4.60
CA GLU A 281 -8.21 8.54 4.97
C GLU A 281 -7.83 9.96 5.34
N ALA A 282 -6.99 10.08 6.36
CA ALA A 282 -6.30 11.32 6.73
C ALA A 282 -4.79 11.10 6.66
N VAL A 283 -4.08 12.09 6.14
CA VAL A 283 -2.63 12.08 6.00
C VAL A 283 -2.06 13.33 6.61
N LEU A 284 -1.05 13.17 7.46
CA LEU A 284 -0.17 14.24 7.90
C LEU A 284 1.25 13.89 7.47
N SER A 285 1.91 14.78 6.73
CA SER A 285 3.32 14.61 6.40
C SER A 285 4.14 15.83 6.78
N PHE A 286 5.39 15.54 7.11
CA PHE A 286 6.45 16.54 7.35
C PHE A 286 7.58 16.26 6.40
N THR A 287 8.07 17.28 5.68
CA THR A 287 9.16 17.16 4.73
C THR A 287 10.20 18.26 4.92
N ILE A 288 11.46 17.89 4.86
CA ILE A 288 12.58 18.83 4.67
C ILE A 288 13.11 18.54 3.26
N PRO A 289 12.92 19.47 2.28
CA PRO A 289 13.44 19.29 0.94
C PRO A 289 14.98 19.29 0.92
N ASN A 290 15.53 18.82 -0.19
CA ASN A 290 16.97 18.82 -0.46
C ASN A 290 17.53 20.24 -0.60
#